data_d6bb2bd873b1fe6cfbe95add0aafdc15
#
_entry.id   d6bb2bd873b1fe6cfbe95add0aafdc15
#
_cell.length_a   1.000
_cell.length_b   1.000
_cell.length_c   1.000
_cell.angle_alpha   90.00
_cell.angle_beta   90.00
_cell.angle_gamma   90.00
#
_symmetry.space_group_name_H-M   'P 1'
#
loop_
_entity.id
_entity.type
_entity.pdbx_description
1 polymer ?
#
loop_
_entity_poly.entity_id
_entity_poly.type
_entity_poly.pdbx_seq_one_letter_code
_entity_poly.pdbx_strand_id
1 'polypeptide(L)'
;MRVEPYSVDSIIHVTKRGARGMRITRSIRDQERFVHMLYYLNSEHQPDHWDREVWHPERFEWPRHWKARVPLVRVLAWTLMPNHFHLLLQE
;
A
#
# COMPACT_ATOMS: atom_id res chain seq x y z
N MET A 1 -11.64 4.62 -19.11
CA MET A 1 -12.14 3.73 -18.04
C MET A 1 -12.26 2.31 -18.57
N ARG A 2 -11.87 1.37 -17.77
CA ARG A 2 -12.01 -0.04 -18.12
C ARG A 2 -13.44 -0.49 -17.85
N VAL A 3 -14.05 -1.12 -18.85
CA VAL A 3 -15.43 -1.62 -18.74
C VAL A 3 -15.50 -3.11 -18.44
N GLU A 4 -14.39 -3.82 -18.61
CA GLU A 4 -14.30 -5.25 -18.32
C GLU A 4 -13.68 -5.49 -16.95
N PRO A 5 -14.14 -6.50 -16.20
CA PRO A 5 -13.50 -6.84 -14.92
C PRO A 5 -12.08 -7.34 -15.14
N TYR A 6 -11.21 -7.10 -14.17
CA TYR A 6 -9.87 -7.67 -14.20
C TYR A 6 -9.95 -9.18 -14.02
N SER A 7 -9.19 -9.91 -14.83
CA SER A 7 -9.09 -11.36 -14.66
C SER A 7 -8.07 -11.69 -13.59
N VAL A 8 -8.17 -12.92 -13.06
CA VAL A 8 -7.18 -13.46 -12.12
C VAL A 8 -5.80 -13.40 -12.77
N ASP A 9 -4.79 -13.04 -12.02
CA ASP A 9 -3.39 -12.86 -12.44
C ASP A 9 -3.17 -11.67 -13.39
N SER A 10 -4.16 -10.82 -13.60
CA SER A 10 -3.96 -9.58 -14.36
C SER A 10 -2.97 -8.67 -13.65
N ILE A 11 -2.08 -8.06 -14.44
CA ILE A 11 -1.13 -7.06 -13.94
C ILE A 11 -1.72 -5.67 -14.18
N ILE A 12 -1.76 -4.87 -13.12
CA ILE A 12 -2.39 -3.56 -13.14
C ILE A 12 -1.37 -2.51 -12.73
N HIS A 13 -1.27 -1.45 -13.52
CA HIS A 13 -0.45 -0.29 -13.18
C HIS A 13 -1.35 0.81 -12.60
N VAL A 14 -1.10 1.19 -11.37
CA VAL A 14 -1.84 2.25 -10.68
C VAL A 14 -0.95 3.46 -10.49
N THR A 15 -1.45 4.64 -10.87
CA THR A 15 -0.76 5.92 -10.68
C THR A 15 -1.70 6.88 -9.95
N LYS A 16 -1.17 7.59 -8.98
CA LYS A 16 -1.93 8.62 -8.27
C LYS A 16 -1.05 9.84 -8.04
N ARG A 17 -1.58 11.01 -8.36
CA ARG A 17 -0.94 12.31 -8.09
C ARG A 17 -1.63 13.01 -6.94
N GLY A 18 -0.86 13.82 -6.21
CA GLY A 18 -1.44 14.74 -5.24
C GLY A 18 -2.32 15.77 -5.94
N ALA A 19 -3.34 16.24 -5.24
CA ALA A 19 -4.24 17.27 -5.78
C ALA A 19 -3.44 18.48 -6.26
N ARG A 20 -3.69 18.94 -7.48
CA ARG A 20 -2.99 20.08 -8.10
C ARG A 20 -1.47 19.93 -8.14
N GLY A 21 -0.97 18.68 -8.19
CA GLY A 21 0.47 18.42 -8.17
C GLY A 21 1.14 18.64 -6.81
N MET A 22 0.35 18.79 -5.75
CA MET A 22 0.89 18.98 -4.40
C MET A 22 1.64 17.75 -3.91
N ARG A 23 2.59 17.97 -3.00
CA ARG A 23 3.33 16.88 -2.39
C ARG A 23 2.40 15.99 -1.57
N ILE A 24 2.57 14.68 -1.74
CA ILE A 24 1.87 13.67 -0.93
C ILE A 24 2.74 13.16 0.20
N THR A 25 4.07 13.36 0.10
CA THR A 25 5.01 13.04 1.18
C THR A 25 5.93 14.23 1.38
N ARG A 26 6.23 14.56 2.65
CA ARG A 26 7.06 15.71 3.02
C ARG A 26 8.29 15.32 3.84
N SER A 27 8.35 14.08 4.31
CA SER A 27 9.41 13.63 5.18
C SER A 27 9.70 12.16 4.94
N ILE A 28 10.82 11.69 5.50
CA ILE A 28 11.16 10.26 5.48
C ILE A 28 10.08 9.46 6.21
N ARG A 29 9.52 10.00 7.29
CA ARG A 29 8.45 9.32 8.03
C ARG A 29 7.21 9.13 7.16
N ASP A 30 6.84 10.10 6.34
CA ASP A 30 5.73 9.97 5.40
C ASP A 30 6.01 8.86 4.38
N GLN A 31 7.23 8.77 3.91
CA GLN A 31 7.64 7.73 2.96
C GLN A 31 7.58 6.34 3.61
N GLU A 32 8.10 6.21 4.82
CA GLU A 32 8.02 4.97 5.58
C GLU A 32 6.58 4.55 5.83
N ARG A 33 5.73 5.51 6.18
CA ARG A 33 4.31 5.25 6.40
C ARG A 33 3.63 4.74 5.14
N PHE A 34 3.96 5.30 3.98
CA PHE A 34 3.42 4.84 2.69
C PHE A 34 3.75 3.36 2.46
N VAL A 35 5.03 2.99 2.66
CA VAL A 35 5.47 1.60 2.45
C VAL A 35 4.76 0.66 3.43
N HIS A 36 4.62 1.07 4.69
CA HIS A 36 3.91 0.27 5.69
C HIS A 36 2.43 0.11 5.36
N MET A 37 1.79 1.15 4.79
CA MET A 37 0.41 1.07 4.36
C MET A 37 0.22 0.02 3.26
N LEU A 38 1.18 -0.12 2.35
CA LEU A 38 1.12 -1.15 1.30
C LEU A 38 1.06 -2.56 1.90
N TYR A 39 1.66 -2.76 3.05
CA TYR A 39 1.63 -4.05 3.74
C TYR A 39 0.38 -4.21 4.61
N TYR A 40 0.13 -3.26 5.53
CA TYR A 40 -0.91 -3.43 6.54
C TYR A 40 -2.33 -3.29 5.97
N LEU A 41 -2.53 -2.44 4.97
CA LEU A 41 -3.85 -2.25 4.37
C LEU A 41 -4.12 -3.21 3.21
N ASN A 42 -3.11 -3.92 2.73
CA ASN A 42 -3.27 -4.94 1.70
C ASN A 42 -3.66 -6.27 2.33
N SER A 43 -4.86 -6.32 2.90
CA SER A 43 -5.39 -7.53 3.52
C SER A 43 -6.91 -7.43 3.60
N GLU A 44 -7.60 -8.57 3.54
CA GLU A 44 -9.04 -8.63 3.77
C GLU A 44 -9.40 -8.14 5.16
N HIS A 45 -8.55 -8.41 6.13
CA HIS A 45 -8.74 -7.97 7.52
C HIS A 45 -7.73 -6.86 7.82
N GLN A 46 -8.20 -5.62 7.67
CA GLN A 46 -7.33 -4.46 7.87
C GLN A 46 -7.27 -4.08 9.34
N PRO A 47 -6.08 -3.95 9.93
CA PRO A 47 -5.95 -3.57 11.33
C PRO A 47 -6.20 -2.07 11.49
N ASP A 48 -7.11 -1.71 12.42
CA ASP A 48 -7.53 -0.32 12.61
C ASP A 48 -6.43 0.58 13.18
N HIS A 49 -5.58 0.05 14.02
CA HIS A 49 -4.56 0.83 14.73
C HIS A 49 -3.15 0.32 14.52
N TRP A 50 -2.87 -0.15 13.30
CA TRP A 50 -1.56 -0.72 12.99
C TRP A 50 -0.41 0.24 13.27
N ASP A 51 -0.61 1.54 13.02
CA ASP A 51 0.43 2.55 13.18
C ASP A 51 0.79 2.81 14.65
N ARG A 52 -0.06 2.43 15.59
CA ARG A 52 0.24 2.54 17.02
C ARG A 52 0.72 1.22 17.61
N GLU A 53 0.13 0.11 17.19
CA GLU A 53 0.39 -1.19 17.80
C GLU A 53 1.71 -1.80 17.33
N VAL A 54 2.05 -1.64 16.05
CA VAL A 54 3.18 -2.39 15.45
C VAL A 54 4.11 -1.49 14.64
N TRP A 55 4.08 -0.18 14.87
CA TRP A 55 4.94 0.72 14.13
C TRP A 55 6.42 0.41 14.39
N HIS A 56 7.14 0.10 13.30
CA HIS A 56 8.58 -0.01 13.31
C HIS A 56 9.08 0.45 11.94
N PRO A 57 9.98 1.45 11.87
CA PRO A 57 10.38 2.03 10.58
C PRO A 57 11.08 1.06 9.63
N GLU A 58 11.72 0.01 10.16
CA GLU A 58 12.59 -0.87 9.38
C GLU A 58 12.00 -2.25 9.11
N ARG A 59 10.84 -2.56 9.67
CA ARG A 59 10.25 -3.90 9.50
C ARG A 59 8.75 -3.89 9.60
N PHE A 60 8.12 -4.96 9.09
CA PHE A 60 6.71 -5.24 9.24
C PHE A 60 6.52 -6.31 10.31
N GLU A 61 5.42 -6.23 11.03
CA GLU A 61 5.06 -7.21 12.02
C GLU A 61 3.57 -7.46 11.98
N TRP A 62 3.17 -8.74 11.85
CA TRP A 62 1.76 -9.13 11.89
C TRP A 62 1.54 -9.96 13.14
N PRO A 63 0.98 -9.38 14.23
CA PRO A 63 0.81 -10.08 15.49
C PRO A 63 -0.06 -11.33 15.36
N ARG A 64 0.26 -12.36 16.14
CA ARG A 64 -0.48 -13.61 16.09
C ARG A 64 -1.92 -13.48 16.55
N HIS A 65 -2.22 -12.51 17.41
CA HIS A 65 -3.58 -12.30 17.91
C HIS A 65 -4.49 -11.56 16.91
N TRP A 66 -3.92 -10.98 15.84
CA TRP A 66 -4.73 -10.43 14.76
C TRP A 66 -5.25 -11.57 13.88
N LYS A 67 -6.35 -11.31 13.18
CA LYS A 67 -6.80 -12.24 12.14
C LYS A 67 -5.70 -12.41 11.10
N ALA A 68 -5.59 -13.61 10.54
CA ALA A 68 -4.55 -13.92 9.56
C ALA A 68 -4.57 -12.91 8.41
N ARG A 69 -3.38 -12.52 7.97
CA ARG A 69 -3.22 -11.62 6.84
C ARG A 69 -3.56 -12.36 5.54
N VAL A 70 -4.55 -11.86 4.83
CA VAL A 70 -4.96 -12.40 3.53
C VAL A 70 -4.78 -11.28 2.50
N PRO A 71 -3.67 -11.25 1.75
CA PRO A 71 -3.42 -10.17 0.78
C PRO A 71 -4.50 -10.07 -0.27
N LEU A 72 -4.91 -8.85 -0.58
CA LEU A 72 -5.89 -8.58 -1.64
C LEU A 72 -5.24 -8.64 -3.01
N VAL A 73 -4.00 -8.17 -3.11
CA VAL A 73 -3.22 -8.15 -4.34
C VAL A 73 -1.76 -8.43 -4.01
N ARG A 74 -0.98 -8.81 -5.02
CA ARG A 74 0.47 -8.87 -4.91
C ARG A 74 1.05 -7.56 -5.41
N VAL A 75 1.86 -6.91 -4.59
CA VAL A 75 2.58 -5.70 -5.00
C VAL A 75 3.89 -6.15 -5.64
N LEU A 76 3.99 -6.01 -6.96
CA LEU A 76 5.16 -6.44 -7.72
C LEU A 76 6.27 -5.40 -7.70
N ALA A 77 5.90 -4.12 -7.74
CA ALA A 77 6.84 -3.01 -7.71
C ALA A 77 6.11 -1.75 -7.28
N TRP A 78 6.86 -0.78 -6.79
CA TRP A 78 6.32 0.53 -6.44
C TRP A 78 7.39 1.60 -6.59
N THR A 79 6.94 2.83 -6.83
CA THR A 79 7.80 4.00 -6.86
C THR A 79 7.06 5.13 -6.18
N LEU A 80 7.73 5.79 -5.24
CA LEU A 80 7.16 6.92 -4.50
C LEU A 80 7.96 8.17 -4.82
N MET A 81 7.28 9.14 -5.41
CA MET A 81 7.82 10.47 -5.69
C MET A 81 7.15 11.47 -4.75
N PRO A 82 7.71 12.68 -4.56
CA PRO A 82 7.12 13.63 -3.61
C PRO A 82 5.65 13.97 -3.87
N ASN A 83 5.23 13.98 -5.13
CA ASN A 83 3.86 14.38 -5.50
C ASN A 83 3.04 13.32 -6.20
N HIS A 84 3.58 12.10 -6.38
CA HIS A 84 2.84 11.01 -6.99
C HIS A 84 3.48 9.67 -6.67
N PHE A 85 2.74 8.58 -6.93
CA PHE A 85 3.28 7.24 -6.81
C PHE A 85 2.81 6.35 -7.95
N HIS A 86 3.55 5.27 -8.15
CA HIS A 86 3.19 4.19 -9.08
C HIS A 86 3.20 2.87 -8.34
N LEU A 87 2.20 2.04 -8.63
CA LEU A 87 2.13 0.67 -8.12
C LEU A 87 1.95 -0.28 -9.30
N LEU A 88 2.65 -1.39 -9.26
CA LEU A 88 2.44 -2.49 -10.18
C LEU A 88 1.89 -3.65 -9.37
N LEU A 89 0.64 -4.00 -9.61
CA LEU A 89 -0.11 -4.96 -8.82
C LEU A 89 -0.49 -6.18 -9.64
N GLN A 90 -0.64 -7.31 -8.97
CA GLN A 90 -1.16 -8.54 -9.58
C GLN A 90 -2.25 -9.11 -8.68
N GLU A 91 -3.35 -9.48 -9.29
CA GLU A 91 -4.43 -10.16 -8.60
C GLU A 91 -4.11 -11.64 -8.34
#